data_d579f012ab3f5696bfd43be405b14495
#
_entry.id   d579f012ab3f5696bfd43be405b14495
#
_cell.length_a   1.000
_cell.length_b   1.000
_cell.length_c   1.000
_cell.angle_alpha   90.00
_cell.angle_beta   90.00
_cell.angle_gamma   90.00
#
_symmetry.space_group_name_H-M   'P 1'
#
loop_
_entity.id
_entity.type
_entity.pdbx_description
1 polymer ?
#
loop_
_entity_poly.entity_id
_entity_poly.type
_entity_poly.pdbx_seq_one_letter_code
_entity_poly.pdbx_strand_id
1 'polypeptide(L)'
;MRISSIVLWASFLMVKCSNEEECETLPSEIHITKEEFDEIGRLQRTCNGDVAVSKCEGACNSQVQPSVATPNGFLKECFCCRESFLRERVITLDHCYDPDGIRITVEGKATMDIKLREPDQCKCYKCGDYSR
;
A
#
# COMPACT_ATOMS: atom_id res chain seq x y z
N MET A 1 -7.14 -41.59 -23.77
CA MET A 1 -6.31 -41.18 -22.63
C MET A 1 -5.75 -39.78 -22.76
N ARG A 2 -5.15 -39.50 -23.89
CA ARG A 2 -4.60 -38.15 -24.09
C ARG A 2 -5.65 -37.07 -24.15
N ILE A 3 -6.84 -37.44 -24.63
CA ILE A 3 -7.96 -36.54 -24.74
C ILE A 3 -8.45 -36.09 -23.37
N SER A 4 -8.38 -36.98 -22.38
CA SER A 4 -8.80 -36.64 -21.00
C SER A 4 -7.96 -35.53 -20.41
N SER A 5 -6.66 -35.55 -20.67
CA SER A 5 -5.75 -34.51 -20.16
C SER A 5 -6.10 -33.16 -20.74
N ILE A 6 -6.43 -33.13 -22.03
CA ILE A 6 -6.78 -31.87 -22.69
C ILE A 6 -8.08 -31.30 -22.12
N VAL A 7 -9.04 -32.15 -21.84
CA VAL A 7 -10.31 -31.73 -21.25
C VAL A 7 -10.09 -31.11 -19.85
N LEU A 8 -9.23 -31.73 -19.06
CA LEU A 8 -8.90 -31.20 -17.74
C LEU A 8 -8.26 -29.83 -17.81
N TRP A 9 -7.42 -29.61 -18.80
CA TRP A 9 -6.80 -28.32 -19.00
C TRP A 9 -7.82 -27.23 -19.31
N ALA A 10 -8.75 -27.54 -20.18
CA ALA A 10 -9.79 -26.58 -20.55
C ALA A 10 -10.63 -26.20 -19.33
N SER A 11 -10.99 -27.16 -18.51
CA SER A 11 -11.74 -26.90 -17.29
C SER A 11 -10.98 -26.00 -16.33
N PHE A 12 -9.71 -26.25 -16.16
CA PHE A 12 -8.87 -25.46 -15.28
C PHE A 12 -8.77 -24.01 -15.75
N LEU A 13 -8.63 -23.78 -17.04
CA LEU A 13 -8.55 -22.44 -17.58
C LEU A 13 -9.85 -21.66 -17.38
N MET A 14 -10.97 -22.30 -17.47
CA MET A 14 -12.26 -21.64 -17.27
C MET A 14 -12.44 -21.14 -15.85
N VAL A 15 -11.91 -21.85 -14.86
CA VAL A 15 -12.01 -21.43 -13.46
C VAL A 15 -11.28 -20.11 -13.24
N LYS A 16 -10.22 -19.85 -13.97
CA LYS A 16 -9.45 -18.62 -13.82
C LYS A 16 -10.12 -17.38 -14.39
N CYS A 17 -11.20 -17.54 -15.11
CA CYS A 17 -11.90 -16.42 -15.72
C CYS A 17 -12.99 -15.83 -14.83
N SER A 18 -13.08 -16.26 -13.58
CA SER A 18 -14.07 -15.71 -12.67
C SER A 18 -13.71 -14.26 -12.29
N ASN A 19 -14.74 -13.43 -12.15
CA ASN A 19 -14.58 -12.02 -11.80
C ASN A 19 -14.64 -11.80 -10.30
N GLU A 20 -13.84 -12.53 -9.56
CA GLU A 20 -13.81 -12.39 -8.12
C GLU A 20 -12.97 -11.22 -7.68
N GLU A 21 -13.38 -10.57 -6.61
CA GLU A 21 -12.60 -9.52 -6.01
C GLU A 21 -11.41 -10.12 -5.28
N GLU A 22 -10.24 -9.53 -5.52
CA GLU A 22 -9.03 -9.93 -4.83
C GLU A 22 -8.41 -8.70 -4.22
N CYS A 23 -8.54 -8.55 -2.91
CA CYS A 23 -7.98 -7.42 -2.19
C CYS A 23 -7.32 -7.97 -0.93
N GLU A 24 -6.02 -7.85 -0.87
CA GLU A 24 -5.23 -8.46 0.18
C GLU A 24 -4.25 -7.49 0.82
N THR A 25 -3.90 -7.80 2.06
CA THR A 25 -2.82 -7.12 2.75
C THR A 25 -1.56 -7.93 2.51
N LEU A 26 -0.59 -7.32 1.85
CA LEU A 26 0.65 -8.00 1.45
C LEU A 26 1.86 -7.34 2.08
N PRO A 27 2.92 -8.13 2.32
CA PRO A 27 4.17 -7.56 2.79
C PRO A 27 4.87 -6.78 1.68
N SER A 28 5.56 -5.73 2.06
CA SER A 28 6.33 -4.92 1.15
C SER A 28 7.53 -4.34 1.88
N GLU A 29 8.44 -3.73 1.14
CA GLU A 29 9.57 -3.05 1.74
C GLU A 29 9.69 -1.69 1.10
N ILE A 30 9.89 -0.66 1.92
CA ILE A 30 10.06 0.70 1.43
C ILE A 30 11.33 1.29 2.02
N HIS A 31 11.92 2.23 1.28
CA HIS A 31 13.05 3.00 1.76
C HIS A 31 12.55 4.34 2.26
N ILE A 32 12.85 4.66 3.51
CA ILE A 32 12.40 5.90 4.14
C ILE A 32 13.60 6.81 4.39
N THR A 33 13.45 8.07 4.01
CA THR A 33 14.42 9.09 4.31
C THR A 33 13.71 10.22 5.05
N LYS A 34 14.26 10.61 6.19
CA LYS A 34 13.68 11.65 7.03
C LYS A 34 14.74 12.67 7.38
N GLU A 35 14.43 13.95 7.22
CA GLU A 35 15.33 15.05 7.55
C GLU A 35 14.85 15.73 8.82
N GLU A 36 15.82 16.14 9.65
CA GLU A 36 15.55 16.88 10.87
C GLU A 36 16.19 18.26 10.79
N PHE A 37 15.39 19.28 11.09
CA PHE A 37 15.83 20.68 11.02
C PHE A 37 15.79 21.32 12.40
N ASP A 38 16.64 22.33 12.61
CA ASP A 38 16.62 23.09 13.85
C ASP A 38 15.51 24.16 13.78
N GLU A 39 15.44 24.99 14.86
CA GLU A 39 14.38 25.99 14.96
C GLU A 39 14.47 27.09 13.90
N ILE A 40 15.65 27.29 13.33
CA ILE A 40 15.85 28.32 12.29
C ILE A 40 15.87 27.70 10.88
N GLY A 41 15.53 26.44 10.76
CA GLY A 41 15.38 25.80 9.47
C GLY A 41 16.66 25.22 8.87
N ARG A 42 17.72 25.08 9.64
CA ARG A 42 18.94 24.46 9.13
C ARG A 42 18.91 22.95 9.33
N LEU A 43 19.39 22.24 8.32
CA LEU A 43 19.44 20.78 8.38
C LEU A 43 20.39 20.33 9.48
N GLN A 44 19.90 19.46 10.36
CA GLN A 44 20.69 18.87 11.44
C GLN A 44 21.18 17.49 11.11
N ARG A 45 20.31 16.68 10.55
CA ARG A 45 20.67 15.33 10.14
C ARG A 45 19.66 14.76 9.17
N THR A 46 20.10 13.75 8.44
CA THR A 46 19.23 12.98 7.54
C THR A 46 19.36 11.52 7.95
N CYS A 47 18.23 10.88 8.24
CA CYS A 47 18.23 9.47 8.60
C CYS A 47 17.45 8.67 7.58
N ASN A 48 17.90 7.46 7.30
CA ASN A 48 17.22 6.59 6.35
C ASN A 48 17.30 5.13 6.77
N GLY A 49 16.50 4.31 6.12
CA GLY A 49 16.49 2.89 6.36
C GLY A 49 15.47 2.19 5.48
N ASP A 50 15.63 0.88 5.36
CA ASP A 50 14.68 0.04 4.66
C ASP A 50 13.76 -0.59 5.70
N VAL A 51 12.46 -0.51 5.47
CA VAL A 51 11.45 -0.92 6.44
C VAL A 51 10.47 -1.88 5.80
N ALA A 52 10.23 -2.98 6.49
CA ALA A 52 9.18 -3.91 6.09
C ALA A 52 7.83 -3.35 6.50
N VAL A 53 6.91 -3.26 5.55
CA VAL A 53 5.59 -2.67 5.76
C VAL A 53 4.52 -3.54 5.14
N SER A 54 3.27 -3.20 5.42
CA SER A 54 2.12 -3.84 4.78
C SER A 54 1.55 -2.89 3.74
N LYS A 55 1.03 -3.44 2.67
CA LYS A 55 0.37 -2.66 1.63
C LYS A 55 -0.93 -3.35 1.22
N CYS A 56 -1.83 -2.57 0.64
CA CYS A 56 -3.04 -3.11 0.04
C CYS A 56 -2.82 -3.28 -1.45
N GLU A 57 -3.15 -4.45 -1.96
CA GLU A 57 -3.02 -4.72 -3.39
C GLU A 57 -4.11 -5.67 -3.83
N GLY A 58 -4.65 -5.40 -4.99
CA GLY A 58 -5.66 -6.27 -5.56
C GLY A 58 -6.61 -5.54 -6.46
N ALA A 59 -7.50 -6.30 -7.05
CA ALA A 59 -8.51 -5.82 -7.98
C ALA A 59 -9.88 -5.92 -7.33
N CYS A 60 -10.69 -4.89 -7.55
CA CYS A 60 -12.06 -4.84 -7.07
C CYS A 60 -13.01 -4.72 -8.25
N ASN A 61 -14.22 -5.23 -8.10
CA ASN A 61 -15.21 -5.14 -9.14
C ASN A 61 -15.60 -3.70 -9.37
N SER A 62 -15.58 -3.30 -10.63
CA SER A 62 -15.99 -1.96 -11.05
C SER A 62 -16.75 -2.09 -12.34
N GLN A 63 -17.80 -1.27 -12.50
CA GLN A 63 -18.63 -1.35 -13.69
C GLN A 63 -19.26 -0.02 -14.04
N VAL A 64 -19.60 0.12 -15.32
CA VAL A 64 -20.41 1.21 -15.83
C VAL A 64 -21.56 0.57 -16.60
N GLN A 65 -22.78 0.92 -16.26
CA GLN A 65 -23.93 0.36 -16.96
C GLN A 65 -24.95 1.44 -17.28
N PRO A 66 -25.74 1.28 -18.33
CA PRO A 66 -26.78 2.24 -18.65
C PRO A 66 -27.81 2.33 -17.54
N SER A 67 -28.29 3.55 -17.29
CA SER A 67 -29.30 3.78 -16.28
C SER A 67 -30.18 4.96 -16.71
N VAL A 68 -31.47 4.82 -16.53
CA VAL A 68 -32.41 5.92 -16.78
C VAL A 68 -32.63 6.74 -15.53
N ALA A 69 -32.14 6.29 -14.40
CA ALA A 69 -32.32 6.95 -13.13
C ALA A 69 -31.26 8.03 -12.85
N THR A 70 -30.17 8.06 -13.60
CA THR A 70 -29.11 9.04 -13.41
C THR A 70 -29.16 10.11 -14.49
N PRO A 71 -28.76 11.36 -14.18
CA PRO A 71 -28.82 12.46 -15.14
C PRO A 71 -27.97 12.25 -16.38
N ASN A 72 -26.83 11.55 -16.27
CA ASN A 72 -25.92 11.33 -17.39
C ASN A 72 -26.20 10.04 -18.15
N GLY A 73 -27.20 9.26 -17.75
CA GLY A 73 -27.59 8.04 -18.44
C GLY A 73 -26.77 6.81 -18.08
N PHE A 74 -25.84 6.91 -17.13
CA PHE A 74 -24.98 5.81 -16.72
C PHE A 74 -24.91 5.69 -15.21
N LEU A 75 -24.93 4.46 -14.73
CA LEU A 75 -24.61 4.14 -13.35
C LEU A 75 -23.19 3.65 -13.30
N LYS A 76 -22.32 4.34 -12.54
CA LYS A 76 -20.91 3.99 -12.42
C LYS A 76 -20.63 3.51 -11.01
N GLU A 77 -20.02 2.35 -10.92
CA GLU A 77 -19.59 1.79 -9.65
C GLU A 77 -18.10 1.46 -9.75
N CYS A 78 -17.30 2.15 -8.96
CA CYS A 78 -15.86 1.97 -8.92
C CYS A 78 -15.44 1.60 -7.50
N PHE A 79 -14.73 0.48 -7.36
CA PHE A 79 -14.25 0.03 -6.07
C PHE A 79 -12.74 -0.09 -6.10
N CYS A 80 -12.13 0.26 -4.99
CA CYS A 80 -10.68 0.27 -4.83
C CYS A 80 -10.28 -0.60 -3.65
N CYS A 81 -9.18 -1.32 -3.81
CA CYS A 81 -8.59 -2.06 -2.72
C CYS A 81 -7.81 -1.09 -1.85
N ARG A 82 -8.28 -0.88 -0.64
CA ARG A 82 -7.68 0.09 0.27
C ARG A 82 -7.81 -0.39 1.70
N GLU A 83 -7.16 0.33 2.59
CA GLU A 83 -7.16 -0.02 4.01
C GLU A 83 -8.54 0.08 4.63
N SER A 84 -8.94 -0.97 5.35
CA SER A 84 -10.13 -0.95 6.20
C SER A 84 -9.75 -0.55 7.61
N PHE A 85 -8.56 -0.94 8.04
CA PHE A 85 -7.99 -0.54 9.32
C PHE A 85 -6.55 -0.14 9.12
N LEU A 86 -6.14 0.91 9.82
CA LEU A 86 -4.76 1.35 9.86
C LEU A 86 -4.19 1.02 11.23
N ARG A 87 -2.91 0.70 11.25
CA ARG A 87 -2.21 0.56 12.53
C ARG A 87 -1.00 1.49 12.51
N GLU A 88 -0.62 1.90 13.69
CA GLU A 88 0.51 2.80 13.87
C GLU A 88 1.59 2.08 14.66
N ARG A 89 2.82 2.20 14.23
CA ARG A 89 3.95 1.67 14.98
C ARG A 89 5.15 2.58 14.85
N VAL A 90 6.05 2.43 15.80
CA VAL A 90 7.31 3.19 15.78
C VAL A 90 8.37 2.33 15.13
N ILE A 91 9.08 2.90 14.16
CA ILE A 91 10.22 2.26 13.53
C ILE A 91 11.45 3.10 13.75
N THR A 92 12.61 2.45 13.73
CA THR A 92 13.88 3.11 13.96
C THR A 92 14.70 3.12 12.68
N LEU A 93 15.09 4.34 12.26
CA LEU A 93 16.02 4.51 11.15
C LEU A 93 17.42 4.53 11.74
N ASP A 94 18.28 3.65 11.28
CA ASP A 94 19.59 3.44 11.89
C ASP A 94 20.77 3.94 11.06
N HIS A 95 20.49 4.64 9.98
CA HIS A 95 21.51 5.26 9.14
C HIS A 95 21.30 6.77 9.14
N CYS A 96 21.99 7.46 10.06
CA CYS A 96 21.88 8.92 10.18
C CYS A 96 23.17 9.58 9.76
N TYR A 97 23.03 10.70 9.06
CA TYR A 97 24.16 11.47 8.52
C TYR A 97 24.03 12.93 8.89
N ASP A 98 25.17 13.57 9.14
CA ASP A 98 25.18 15.01 9.40
C ASP A 98 25.04 15.80 8.10
N PRO A 99 24.94 17.15 8.16
CA PRO A 99 24.77 17.93 6.92
C PRO A 99 25.92 17.80 5.93
N ASP A 100 27.08 17.36 6.39
CA ASP A 100 28.22 17.12 5.50
C ASP A 100 28.25 15.74 4.91
N GLY A 101 27.25 14.92 5.22
CA GLY A 101 27.15 13.57 4.69
C GLY A 101 27.95 12.53 5.45
N ILE A 102 28.45 12.87 6.62
CA ILE A 102 29.24 11.98 7.45
C ILE A 102 28.32 11.21 8.39
N ARG A 103 28.51 9.91 8.48
CA ARG A 103 27.66 9.08 9.32
C ARG A 103 27.83 9.45 10.80
N ILE A 104 26.69 9.60 11.46
CA ILE A 104 26.66 9.92 12.88
C ILE A 104 26.76 8.62 13.66
N THR A 105 27.71 8.57 14.62
CA THR A 105 27.91 7.40 15.47
C THR A 105 27.64 7.70 16.93
N VAL A 106 27.28 8.93 17.25
CA VAL A 106 26.99 9.34 18.64
C VAL A 106 25.68 8.76 19.08
N GLU A 107 25.69 8.12 20.25
CA GLU A 107 24.48 7.54 20.81
C GLU A 107 23.41 8.60 21.03
N GLY A 108 22.17 8.26 20.68
CA GLY A 108 21.04 9.17 20.73
C GLY A 108 20.85 9.98 19.45
N LYS A 109 21.86 10.08 18.60
CA LYS A 109 21.76 10.80 17.33
C LYS A 109 22.03 9.90 16.13
N ALA A 110 22.52 8.69 16.38
CA ALA A 110 22.82 7.73 15.32
C ALA A 110 21.55 7.03 14.82
N THR A 111 20.45 7.17 15.51
CA THR A 111 19.17 6.58 15.11
C THR A 111 18.06 7.61 15.24
N MET A 112 16.97 7.36 14.54
CA MET A 112 15.80 8.23 14.61
C MET A 112 14.54 7.36 14.62
N ASP A 113 13.67 7.59 15.60
CA ASP A 113 12.40 6.92 15.69
C ASP A 113 11.33 7.73 14.97
N ILE A 114 10.57 7.08 14.11
CA ILE A 114 9.47 7.73 13.42
C ILE A 114 8.21 6.90 13.58
N LYS A 115 7.06 7.55 13.47
CA LYS A 115 5.77 6.86 13.50
C LYS A 115 5.37 6.53 12.07
N LEU A 116 5.02 5.27 11.86
CA LEU A 116 4.58 4.77 10.57
C LEU A 116 3.13 4.32 10.69
N ARG A 117 2.31 4.75 9.74
CA ARG A 117 0.95 4.25 9.61
C ARG A 117 0.88 3.33 8.40
N GLU A 118 0.36 2.15 8.61
CA GLU A 118 0.27 1.17 7.53
C GLU A 118 -1.07 0.45 7.59
N PRO A 119 -1.51 -0.11 6.46
CA PRO A 119 -2.77 -0.87 6.48
C PRO A 119 -2.61 -2.14 7.29
N ASP A 120 -3.57 -2.38 8.19
CA ASP A 120 -3.65 -3.61 8.96
C ASP A 120 -4.52 -4.62 8.24
N GLN A 121 -5.61 -4.16 7.63
CA GLN A 121 -6.49 -4.97 6.79
C GLN A 121 -6.91 -4.17 5.57
N CYS A 122 -7.15 -4.88 4.48
CA CYS A 122 -7.55 -4.28 3.21
C CYS A 122 -8.86 -4.88 2.72
N LYS A 123 -9.70 -4.03 2.14
CA LYS A 123 -10.97 -4.43 1.56
C LYS A 123 -11.29 -3.56 0.36
N CYS A 124 -12.26 -3.99 -0.42
CA CYS A 124 -12.76 -3.20 -1.53
C CYS A 124 -13.78 -2.18 -1.02
N TYR A 125 -13.51 -0.90 -1.26
CA TYR A 125 -14.40 0.21 -0.93
C TYR A 125 -14.66 1.02 -2.17
N LYS A 126 -15.75 1.75 -2.16
CA LYS A 126 -16.07 2.66 -3.25
C LYS A 126 -14.97 3.71 -3.37
N CYS A 127 -14.46 3.91 -4.58
CA CYS A 127 -13.41 4.89 -4.81
C CYS A 127 -13.92 6.29 -4.51
N GLY A 128 -13.08 7.09 -3.85
CA GLY A 128 -13.46 8.45 -3.49
C GLY A 128 -14.24 8.58 -2.20
N ASP A 129 -14.45 7.47 -1.48
CA ASP A 129 -15.14 7.51 -0.19
C ASP A 129 -14.11 7.74 0.91
N TYR A 130 -14.16 8.92 1.50
CA TYR A 130 -13.23 9.30 2.55
C TYR A 130 -13.88 9.40 3.94
N SER A 131 -15.13 9.00 4.04
CA SER A 131 -15.89 9.11 5.29
C SER A 131 -15.55 7.96 6.22
N ARG A 132 -14.52 8.16 7.04
CA ARG A 132 -14.14 7.15 8.03
C ARG A 132 -13.48 7.77 9.23
#